data_cb4b76516c4edb581b094e5c9b549db9
#
_entry.id   cb4b76516c4edb581b094e5c9b549db9
#
_cell.length_a   1.000
_cell.length_b   1.000
_cell.length_c   1.000
_cell.angle_alpha   90.00
_cell.angle_beta   90.00
_cell.angle_gamma   90.00
#
_symmetry.space_group_name_H-M   'P 1'
#
loop_
_entity.id
_entity.type
_entity.pdbx_description
1 polymer ?
#
loop_
_entity_poly.entity_id
_entity_poly.type
_entity_poly.pdbx_seq_one_letter_code
_entity_poly.pdbx_strand_id
1 'polypeptide(L)'
;MAPDESKLQRPTGVLQRAPSGHLGPEYKRNDEKPSATVSTKVAHENVTILPQTPQLIALLTMIRSKTTNRADFIFYSNRINRLLVEEALNHLPVLPSTITTPVAGRTYAGVKFQGKICGVSIMRAGEAMEQALRECCRSVRIGKILIQRDEETSRPRLFYDKLPEDIRDRWVLLLDPMLATGGSALMAIDVLLGKGVPEERILFLNLIASPEGAANFAQRYPKVRIVTAFVDEGLDEKNYIVPGLGDFGDRFYTL
;
A
#
# COMPACT_ATOMS: atom_id res chain seq x y z
N MET A 1 28.54 -58.82 9.52
CA MET A 1 27.10 -59.00 9.77
C MET A 1 26.41 -57.74 9.24
N ALA A 2 25.92 -57.79 8.02
CA ALA A 2 25.19 -56.68 7.39
C ALA A 2 23.70 -56.83 7.74
N PRO A 3 22.94 -55.75 7.95
CA PRO A 3 21.52 -55.87 8.23
C PRO A 3 20.70 -56.08 6.95
N ASP A 4 19.72 -56.94 7.10
CA ASP A 4 18.76 -57.44 6.09
C ASP A 4 17.81 -56.34 5.59
N GLU A 5 17.88 -56.00 4.28
CA GLU A 5 17.09 -54.99 3.60
C GLU A 5 15.69 -55.45 3.13
N SER A 6 15.16 -56.54 3.63
CA SER A 6 13.93 -57.15 3.05
C SER A 6 12.60 -56.76 3.67
N LYS A 7 12.51 -55.67 4.47
CA LYS A 7 11.24 -55.26 5.10
C LYS A 7 10.90 -53.75 4.97
N LEU A 8 10.94 -53.20 3.79
CA LEU A 8 10.29 -51.90 3.49
C LEU A 8 9.14 -52.13 2.53
N GLN A 9 8.02 -52.58 3.06
CA GLN A 9 6.75 -52.54 2.35
C GLN A 9 6.26 -51.09 2.28
N ARG A 10 6.22 -50.56 1.05
CA ARG A 10 5.50 -49.29 0.76
C ARG A 10 4.01 -49.51 0.92
N PRO A 11 3.24 -48.64 1.62
CA PRO A 11 1.79 -48.74 1.61
C PRO A 11 1.28 -48.27 0.25
N THR A 12 0.73 -49.18 -0.53
CA THR A 12 -0.11 -48.90 -1.70
C THR A 12 -1.50 -48.45 -1.20
N GLY A 13 -1.56 -47.18 -0.76
CA GLY A 13 -2.83 -46.52 -0.52
C GLY A 13 -3.42 -46.01 -1.81
N VAL A 14 -4.35 -46.79 -2.42
CA VAL A 14 -5.23 -46.29 -3.46
C VAL A 14 -6.09 -45.19 -2.82
N LEU A 15 -5.82 -43.92 -3.22
CA LEU A 15 -6.71 -42.80 -2.92
C LEU A 15 -8.07 -43.08 -3.57
N GLN A 16 -9.01 -43.62 -2.79
CA GLN A 16 -10.41 -43.66 -3.18
C GLN A 16 -10.90 -42.23 -3.33
N ARG A 17 -11.30 -41.86 -4.56
CA ARG A 17 -12.02 -40.61 -4.83
C ARG A 17 -13.29 -40.62 -3.96
N ALA A 18 -13.40 -39.61 -3.09
CA ALA A 18 -14.65 -39.34 -2.39
C ALA A 18 -15.78 -39.14 -3.42
N PRO A 19 -16.99 -39.62 -3.16
CA PRO A 19 -18.11 -39.41 -4.04
C PRO A 19 -18.38 -37.93 -4.19
N SER A 20 -18.64 -37.49 -5.43
CA SER A 20 -19.03 -36.12 -5.79
C SER A 20 -20.29 -35.71 -5.03
N GLY A 21 -20.10 -35.20 -3.79
CA GLY A 21 -21.13 -34.57 -2.99
C GLY A 21 -21.53 -33.25 -3.63
N HIS A 22 -22.82 -32.99 -3.68
CA HIS A 22 -23.51 -31.84 -4.19
C HIS A 22 -22.69 -30.55 -4.04
N LEU A 23 -22.29 -29.98 -5.17
CA LEU A 23 -21.95 -28.56 -5.28
C LEU A 23 -23.18 -27.79 -4.80
N GLY A 24 -23.00 -26.93 -3.78
CA GLY A 24 -24.03 -26.00 -3.34
C GLY A 24 -24.57 -25.17 -4.51
N PRO A 25 -25.58 -24.33 -4.28
CA PRO A 25 -26.31 -23.66 -5.36
C PRO A 25 -25.33 -23.03 -6.33
N GLU A 26 -25.52 -23.30 -7.64
CA GLU A 26 -24.69 -22.80 -8.73
C GLU A 26 -24.41 -21.31 -8.54
N TYR A 27 -23.15 -20.96 -8.31
CA TYR A 27 -22.71 -19.59 -8.29
C TYR A 27 -22.84 -19.04 -9.72
N LYS A 28 -24.00 -18.45 -10.02
CA LYS A 28 -24.19 -17.69 -11.26
C LYS A 28 -23.22 -16.53 -11.19
N ARG A 29 -22.23 -16.51 -12.07
CA ARG A 29 -21.42 -15.29 -12.31
C ARG A 29 -22.39 -14.19 -12.70
N ASN A 30 -22.60 -13.23 -11.81
CA ASN A 30 -23.17 -11.95 -12.21
C ASN A 30 -22.10 -11.28 -13.07
N ASP A 31 -22.31 -11.26 -14.39
CA ASP A 31 -21.46 -10.54 -15.33
C ASP A 31 -21.66 -9.01 -15.26
N GLU A 32 -22.45 -8.53 -14.31
CA GLU A 32 -22.54 -7.12 -13.99
C GLU A 32 -21.20 -6.64 -13.44
N LYS A 33 -20.48 -5.87 -14.23
CA LYS A 33 -19.27 -5.17 -13.77
C LYS A 33 -19.65 -4.31 -12.57
N PRO A 34 -18.94 -4.41 -11.43
CA PRO A 34 -19.21 -3.55 -10.29
C PRO A 34 -19.13 -2.09 -10.76
N SER A 35 -20.17 -1.29 -10.46
CA SER A 35 -20.27 0.11 -10.86
C SER A 35 -19.42 1.05 -9.99
N ALA A 36 -18.33 0.57 -9.39
CA ALA A 36 -17.37 1.41 -8.70
C ALA A 36 -16.70 2.32 -9.72
N THR A 37 -17.29 3.50 -9.95
CA THR A 37 -16.75 4.50 -10.86
C THR A 37 -15.60 5.20 -10.15
N VAL A 38 -14.37 4.86 -10.54
CA VAL A 38 -13.19 5.67 -10.18
C VAL A 38 -13.43 7.06 -10.73
N SER A 39 -13.26 8.11 -9.92
CA SER A 39 -13.37 9.47 -10.40
C SER A 39 -12.36 9.68 -11.53
N THR A 40 -12.83 9.85 -12.76
CA THR A 40 -12.00 10.17 -13.94
C THR A 40 -11.43 11.59 -13.89
N LYS A 41 -11.75 12.36 -12.85
CA LYS A 41 -11.30 13.76 -12.68
C LYS A 41 -9.82 13.90 -12.30
N VAL A 42 -9.12 12.81 -11.99
CA VAL A 42 -7.71 12.83 -11.58
C VAL A 42 -6.84 12.26 -12.69
N ALA A 43 -6.61 13.05 -13.72
CA ALA A 43 -5.63 12.77 -14.77
C ALA A 43 -4.36 13.61 -14.53
N HIS A 44 -3.60 13.31 -13.47
CA HIS A 44 -2.27 13.88 -13.27
C HIS A 44 -1.22 12.80 -13.55
N GLU A 45 -0.19 13.13 -14.31
CA GLU A 45 0.87 12.18 -14.73
C GLU A 45 1.62 11.55 -13.55
N ASN A 46 1.65 12.24 -12.41
CA ASN A 46 2.30 11.78 -11.19
C ASN A 46 1.37 10.98 -10.24
N VAL A 47 0.12 10.72 -10.62
CA VAL A 47 -0.85 9.94 -9.83
C VAL A 47 -1.08 8.58 -10.47
N THR A 48 -0.69 7.53 -9.77
CA THR A 48 -0.93 6.13 -10.13
C THR A 48 -2.07 5.57 -9.27
N ILE A 49 -3.15 5.16 -9.90
CA ILE A 49 -4.27 4.48 -9.23
C ILE A 49 -4.13 2.99 -9.48
N LEU A 50 -4.23 2.17 -8.42
CA LEU A 50 -4.16 0.71 -8.58
C LEU A 50 -5.22 0.20 -9.59
N PRO A 51 -4.92 -0.83 -10.37
CA PRO A 51 -5.91 -1.49 -11.23
C PRO A 51 -7.12 -1.93 -10.41
N GLN A 52 -8.32 -1.50 -10.82
CA GLN A 52 -9.58 -1.77 -10.12
C GLN A 52 -10.05 -3.21 -10.38
N THR A 53 -9.30 -4.17 -9.88
CA THR A 53 -9.64 -5.59 -9.97
C THR A 53 -10.82 -5.93 -9.07
N PRO A 54 -11.62 -6.96 -9.39
CA PRO A 54 -12.70 -7.40 -8.51
C PRO A 54 -12.26 -7.69 -7.07
N GLN A 55 -11.03 -8.17 -6.89
CA GLN A 55 -10.44 -8.40 -5.57
C GLN A 55 -10.20 -7.09 -4.81
N LEU A 56 -9.58 -6.09 -5.45
CA LEU A 56 -9.35 -4.79 -4.81
C LEU A 56 -10.67 -4.12 -4.44
N ILE A 57 -11.65 -4.13 -5.34
CA ILE A 57 -12.99 -3.59 -5.09
C ILE A 57 -13.64 -4.29 -3.90
N ALA A 58 -13.54 -5.63 -3.79
CA ALA A 58 -14.06 -6.37 -2.64
C ALA A 58 -13.37 -5.95 -1.33
N LEU A 59 -12.04 -5.81 -1.31
CA LEU A 59 -11.29 -5.34 -0.15
C LEU A 59 -11.72 -3.92 0.26
N LEU A 60 -11.84 -3.00 -0.70
CA LEU A 60 -12.33 -1.64 -0.47
C LEU A 60 -13.75 -1.64 0.08
N THR A 61 -14.64 -2.49 -0.43
CA THR A 61 -16.00 -2.63 0.08
C THR A 61 -16.01 -3.04 1.56
N MET A 62 -15.16 -4.00 1.92
CA MET A 62 -15.04 -4.45 3.31
C MET A 62 -14.57 -3.34 4.25
N ILE A 63 -13.52 -2.60 3.91
CA ILE A 63 -13.02 -1.52 4.79
C ILE A 63 -13.93 -0.29 4.83
N ARG A 64 -14.77 -0.07 3.81
CA ARG A 64 -15.72 1.05 3.78
C ARG A 64 -16.95 0.81 4.65
N SER A 65 -17.36 -0.45 4.81
CA SER A 65 -18.58 -0.78 5.57
C SER A 65 -18.46 -0.33 7.04
N LYS A 66 -19.49 0.37 7.52
CA LYS A 66 -19.60 0.76 8.93
C LYS A 66 -19.79 -0.42 9.88
N THR A 67 -20.22 -1.58 9.35
CA THR A 67 -20.44 -2.81 10.14
C THR A 67 -19.21 -3.70 10.22
N THR A 68 -18.13 -3.36 9.49
CA THR A 68 -16.87 -4.10 9.56
C THR A 68 -16.23 -3.87 10.93
N ASN A 69 -16.03 -4.96 11.66
CA ASN A 69 -15.36 -4.91 12.95
C ASN A 69 -13.88 -4.54 12.80
N ARG A 70 -13.24 -4.16 13.91
CA ARG A 70 -11.84 -3.70 13.91
C ARG A 70 -10.85 -4.76 13.38
N ALA A 71 -11.01 -6.02 13.75
CA ALA A 71 -10.10 -7.09 13.33
C ALA A 71 -10.13 -7.27 11.81
N ASP A 72 -11.31 -7.29 11.22
CA ASP A 72 -11.50 -7.36 9.77
C ASP A 72 -11.01 -6.09 9.07
N PHE A 73 -11.27 -4.91 9.63
CA PHE A 73 -10.77 -3.64 9.10
C PHE A 73 -9.24 -3.65 9.00
N ILE A 74 -8.55 -4.05 10.08
CA ILE A 74 -7.09 -4.18 10.11
C ILE A 74 -6.62 -5.20 9.05
N PHE A 75 -7.24 -6.37 9.01
CA PHE A 75 -6.85 -7.43 8.09
C PHE A 75 -6.97 -7.00 6.62
N TYR A 76 -8.12 -6.43 6.23
CA TYR A 76 -8.36 -6.04 4.84
C TYR A 76 -7.55 -4.79 4.45
N SER A 77 -7.37 -3.82 5.35
CA SER A 77 -6.48 -2.68 5.14
C SER A 77 -5.04 -3.12 4.89
N ASN A 78 -4.51 -4.06 5.66
CA ASN A 78 -3.16 -4.59 5.48
C ASN A 78 -2.99 -5.29 4.13
N ARG A 79 -4.02 -5.94 3.61
CA ARG A 79 -3.99 -6.52 2.27
C ARG A 79 -3.87 -5.46 1.17
N ILE A 80 -4.64 -4.36 1.29
CA ILE A 80 -4.55 -3.24 0.34
C ILE A 80 -3.19 -2.55 0.46
N ASN A 81 -2.68 -2.36 1.68
CA ASN A 81 -1.35 -1.76 1.90
C ASN A 81 -0.24 -2.54 1.19
N ARG A 82 -0.30 -3.89 1.18
CA ARG A 82 0.68 -4.69 0.41
C ARG A 82 0.60 -4.44 -1.09
N LEU A 83 -0.61 -4.34 -1.65
CA LEU A 83 -0.78 -4.02 -3.08
C LEU A 83 -0.19 -2.64 -3.41
N LEU A 84 -0.41 -1.65 -2.53
CA LEU A 84 0.15 -0.31 -2.68
C LEU A 84 1.68 -0.31 -2.62
N VAL A 85 2.26 -1.06 -1.69
CA VAL A 85 3.72 -1.17 -1.57
C VAL A 85 4.32 -1.83 -2.80
N GLU A 86 3.77 -2.96 -3.26
CA GLU A 86 4.27 -3.65 -4.46
C GLU A 86 4.18 -2.77 -5.71
N GLU A 87 3.07 -2.00 -5.86
CA GLU A 87 2.97 -1.04 -6.96
C GLU A 87 4.01 0.09 -6.82
N ALA A 88 4.19 0.63 -5.63
CA ALA A 88 5.19 1.68 -5.40
C ALA A 88 6.62 1.22 -5.73
N LEU A 89 6.95 -0.05 -5.46
CA LEU A 89 8.26 -0.63 -5.78
C LEU A 89 8.51 -0.69 -7.29
N ASN A 90 7.48 -0.77 -8.12
CA ASN A 90 7.60 -0.73 -9.59
C ASN A 90 8.13 0.61 -10.11
N HIS A 91 8.00 1.68 -9.32
CA HIS A 91 8.49 3.02 -9.68
C HIS A 91 9.92 3.29 -9.22
N LEU A 92 10.57 2.34 -8.55
CA LEU A 92 11.95 2.47 -8.10
C LEU A 92 12.94 2.05 -9.20
N PRO A 93 14.14 2.63 -9.23
CA PRO A 93 15.12 2.31 -10.25
C PRO A 93 15.68 0.89 -10.09
N VAL A 94 15.96 0.27 -11.23
CA VAL A 94 16.61 -1.03 -11.32
C VAL A 94 17.84 -0.95 -12.23
N LEU A 95 18.79 -1.84 -12.03
CA LEU A 95 19.98 -2.00 -12.86
C LEU A 95 19.98 -3.37 -13.55
N PRO A 96 20.43 -3.49 -14.80
CA PRO A 96 20.66 -4.77 -15.45
C PRO A 96 21.55 -5.69 -14.58
N SER A 97 21.20 -6.95 -14.49
CA SER A 97 21.96 -7.94 -13.70
C SER A 97 21.84 -9.32 -14.33
N THR A 98 22.95 -9.90 -14.75
CA THR A 98 22.99 -11.27 -15.24
C THR A 98 23.42 -12.20 -14.10
N ILE A 99 22.66 -13.26 -13.88
CA ILE A 99 22.93 -14.27 -12.86
C ILE A 99 23.14 -15.65 -13.49
N THR A 100 23.82 -16.53 -12.79
CA THR A 100 23.89 -17.96 -13.13
C THR A 100 22.75 -18.69 -12.42
N THR A 101 22.00 -19.50 -13.17
CA THR A 101 20.91 -20.31 -12.61
C THR A 101 21.42 -21.65 -12.09
N PRO A 102 20.64 -22.38 -11.28
CA PRO A 102 21.00 -23.74 -10.85
C PRO A 102 21.10 -24.75 -12.01
N VAL A 103 20.53 -24.44 -13.18
CA VAL A 103 20.66 -25.26 -14.37
C VAL A 103 22.06 -25.07 -14.94
N ALA A 104 22.85 -26.12 -15.00
CA ALA A 104 24.27 -26.09 -15.38
C ALA A 104 24.53 -25.33 -16.69
N GLY A 105 25.45 -24.37 -16.65
CA GLY A 105 25.85 -23.57 -17.81
C GLY A 105 24.80 -22.57 -18.32
N ARG A 106 23.72 -22.31 -17.57
CA ARG A 106 22.68 -21.35 -17.97
C ARG A 106 22.77 -20.04 -17.19
N THR A 107 22.54 -18.95 -17.89
CA THR A 107 22.45 -17.61 -17.33
C THR A 107 21.07 -17.01 -17.57
N TYR A 108 20.69 -16.07 -16.71
CA TYR A 108 19.46 -15.28 -16.87
C TYR A 108 19.80 -13.79 -16.82
N ALA A 109 19.41 -13.05 -17.84
CA ALA A 109 19.53 -11.61 -17.90
C ALA A 109 18.28 -10.98 -17.26
N GLY A 110 18.45 -10.49 -16.04
CA GLY A 110 17.39 -9.85 -15.27
C GLY A 110 17.79 -8.45 -14.81
N VAL A 111 17.19 -8.01 -13.70
CA VAL A 111 17.49 -6.72 -13.06
C VAL A 111 17.69 -6.90 -11.56
N LYS A 112 18.36 -5.94 -10.93
CA LYS A 112 18.47 -5.81 -9.48
C LYS A 112 18.03 -4.43 -9.03
N PHE A 113 17.48 -4.31 -7.82
CA PHE A 113 17.10 -3.03 -7.24
C PHE A 113 18.31 -2.12 -7.06
N GLN A 114 18.09 -0.82 -7.30
CA GLN A 114 19.10 0.22 -7.10
C GLN A 114 18.71 1.14 -5.95
N GLY A 115 19.69 1.46 -5.10
CA GLY A 115 19.54 2.41 -4.00
C GLY A 115 19.02 1.80 -2.72
N LYS A 116 18.76 2.67 -1.75
CA LYS A 116 18.25 2.33 -0.43
C LYS A 116 16.86 2.92 -0.27
N ILE A 117 15.98 2.22 0.44
CA ILE A 117 14.61 2.64 0.71
C ILE A 117 14.47 3.05 2.17
N CYS A 118 13.58 4.01 2.45
CA CYS A 118 13.10 4.33 3.78
C CYS A 118 11.58 4.55 3.72
N GLY A 119 10.82 3.89 4.58
CA GLY A 119 9.45 4.28 4.85
C GLY A 119 9.44 5.48 5.80
N VAL A 120 8.53 6.41 5.59
CA VAL A 120 8.27 7.51 6.52
C VAL A 120 6.79 7.57 6.77
N SER A 121 6.36 7.25 8.00
CA SER A 121 4.94 7.29 8.36
C SER A 121 4.54 8.64 8.95
N ILE A 122 3.41 9.18 8.46
CA ILE A 122 2.75 10.31 9.10
C ILE A 122 1.91 9.75 10.24
N MET A 123 2.35 10.02 11.46
CA MET A 123 1.69 9.54 12.68
C MET A 123 0.33 10.23 12.85
N ARG A 124 -0.70 9.53 13.27
CA ARG A 124 -0.83 8.16 13.77
C ARG A 124 -1.16 7.16 12.63
N ALA A 125 -2.03 7.54 11.68
CA ALA A 125 -2.63 6.64 10.71
C ALA A 125 -1.62 5.96 9.78
N GLY A 126 -0.55 6.66 9.35
CA GLY A 126 0.48 6.11 8.47
C GLY A 126 1.26 4.93 9.05
N GLU A 127 1.30 4.78 10.38
CA GLU A 127 1.96 3.64 11.04
C GLU A 127 1.29 2.30 10.69
N ALA A 128 -0.01 2.31 10.39
CA ALA A 128 -0.73 1.12 9.94
C ALA A 128 -0.19 0.52 8.63
N MET A 129 0.55 1.30 7.84
CA MET A 129 1.13 0.85 6.57
C MET A 129 2.55 0.27 6.72
N GLU A 130 3.20 0.47 7.87
CA GLU A 130 4.59 0.06 8.10
C GLU A 130 4.78 -1.45 8.03
N GLN A 131 3.81 -2.22 8.55
CA GLN A 131 3.90 -3.68 8.53
C GLN A 131 3.95 -4.20 7.08
N ALA A 132 3.07 -3.72 6.21
CA ALA A 132 3.07 -4.10 4.80
C ALA A 132 4.40 -3.77 4.13
N LEU A 133 4.98 -2.60 4.42
CA LEU A 133 6.29 -2.23 3.90
C LEU A 133 7.41 -3.16 4.40
N ARG A 134 7.38 -3.55 5.68
CA ARG A 134 8.37 -4.50 6.25
C ARG A 134 8.25 -5.91 5.67
N GLU A 135 7.03 -6.32 5.33
CA GLU A 135 6.78 -7.63 4.71
C GLU A 135 7.29 -7.67 3.26
N CYS A 136 7.20 -6.57 2.51
CA CYS A 136 7.68 -6.47 1.13
C CYS A 136 9.19 -6.13 1.05
N CYS A 137 9.73 -5.39 2.02
CA CYS A 137 11.10 -4.86 1.98
C CYS A 137 11.89 -5.29 3.22
N ARG A 138 12.83 -6.23 3.04
CA ARG A 138 13.72 -6.68 4.13
C ARG A 138 14.58 -5.52 4.65
N SER A 139 14.68 -5.41 5.99
CA SER A 139 15.56 -4.45 6.67
C SER A 139 15.32 -2.98 6.29
N VAL A 140 14.11 -2.65 5.81
CA VAL A 140 13.73 -1.26 5.52
C VAL A 140 13.78 -0.43 6.79
N ARG A 141 14.38 0.76 6.71
CA ARG A 141 14.33 1.75 7.80
C ARG A 141 13.01 2.48 7.79
N ILE A 142 12.52 2.82 8.97
CA ILE A 142 11.29 3.60 9.13
C ILE A 142 11.63 4.88 9.86
N GLY A 143 11.29 6.01 9.24
CA GLY A 143 11.22 7.31 9.87
C GLY A 143 9.79 7.63 10.29
N LYS A 144 9.64 8.60 11.19
CA LYS A 144 8.35 9.05 11.72
C LYS A 144 8.23 10.55 11.69
N ILE A 145 7.05 11.03 11.30
CA ILE A 145 6.70 12.46 11.33
C ILE A 145 5.34 12.59 12.03
N LEU A 146 5.27 13.42 13.07
CA LEU A 146 4.01 13.76 13.73
C LEU A 146 3.57 15.14 13.28
N ILE A 147 2.45 15.17 12.59
CA ILE A 147 1.77 16.39 12.15
C ILE A 147 0.38 16.37 12.75
N GLN A 148 0.01 17.45 13.44
CA GLN A 148 -1.34 17.64 13.96
C GLN A 148 -1.89 18.95 13.42
N ARG A 149 -3.21 19.08 13.38
CA ARG A 149 -3.86 20.35 13.07
C ARG A 149 -3.88 21.19 14.34
N ASP A 150 -3.49 22.43 14.19
CA ASP A 150 -3.67 23.45 15.23
C ASP A 150 -5.18 23.63 15.48
N GLU A 151 -5.60 23.60 16.74
CA GLU A 151 -7.01 23.62 17.12
C GLU A 151 -7.73 24.92 16.74
N GLU A 152 -7.02 26.06 16.76
CA GLU A 152 -7.59 27.38 16.47
C GLU A 152 -7.60 27.66 14.95
N THR A 153 -6.51 27.33 14.25
CA THR A 153 -6.31 27.72 12.86
C THR A 153 -6.62 26.59 11.86
N SER A 154 -6.81 25.36 12.35
CA SER A 154 -6.94 24.13 11.55
C SER A 154 -5.77 23.88 10.59
N ARG A 155 -4.67 24.62 10.74
CA ARG A 155 -3.48 24.47 9.89
C ARG A 155 -2.62 23.31 10.39
N PRO A 156 -2.03 22.51 9.50
CA PRO A 156 -1.11 21.46 9.88
C PRO A 156 0.14 22.07 10.54
N ARG A 157 0.60 21.46 11.63
CA ARG A 157 1.80 21.85 12.38
C ARG A 157 2.66 20.61 12.64
N LEU A 158 3.97 20.74 12.41
CA LEU A 158 4.95 19.72 12.77
C LEU A 158 5.21 19.74 14.28
N PHE A 159 5.08 18.59 14.92
CA PHE A 159 5.38 18.38 16.34
C PHE A 159 6.64 17.56 16.57
N TYR A 160 6.92 16.60 15.68
CA TYR A 160 8.05 15.70 15.84
C TYR A 160 8.48 15.12 14.49
N ASP A 161 9.78 15.00 14.30
CA ASP A 161 10.36 14.20 13.23
C ASP A 161 11.53 13.36 13.76
N LYS A 162 11.59 12.10 13.33
CA LYS A 162 12.75 11.22 13.55
C LYS A 162 13.01 10.44 12.26
N LEU A 163 14.04 10.86 11.56
CA LEU A 163 14.43 10.32 10.26
C LEU A 163 15.85 9.74 10.33
N PRO A 164 16.19 8.75 9.49
CA PRO A 164 17.58 8.30 9.35
C PRO A 164 18.51 9.45 8.93
N GLU A 165 19.73 9.47 9.43
CA GLU A 165 20.73 10.51 9.09
C GLU A 165 21.03 10.58 7.60
N ASP A 166 20.99 9.42 6.91
CA ASP A 166 21.20 9.28 5.47
C ASP A 166 19.91 9.37 4.65
N ILE A 167 18.84 10.02 5.17
CA ILE A 167 17.52 10.07 4.50
C ILE A 167 17.59 10.70 3.11
N ARG A 168 18.45 11.71 2.91
CA ARG A 168 18.66 12.40 1.62
C ARG A 168 19.15 11.49 0.50
N ASP A 169 19.80 10.38 0.87
CA ASP A 169 20.39 9.42 -0.08
C ASP A 169 19.45 8.25 -0.38
N ARG A 170 18.23 8.28 0.19
CA ARG A 170 17.25 7.19 0.09
C ARG A 170 16.08 7.56 -0.82
N TRP A 171 15.44 6.53 -1.35
CA TRP A 171 14.08 6.60 -1.85
C TRP A 171 13.13 6.56 -0.66
N VAL A 172 12.22 7.53 -0.58
CA VAL A 172 11.29 7.67 0.54
C VAL A 172 9.89 7.24 0.10
N LEU A 173 9.35 6.23 0.79
CA LEU A 173 7.94 5.87 0.71
C LEU A 173 7.24 6.57 1.88
N LEU A 174 6.56 7.70 1.59
CA LEU A 174 5.79 8.47 2.55
C LEU A 174 4.41 7.80 2.70
N LEU A 175 4.03 7.45 3.94
CA LEU A 175 2.89 6.60 4.24
C LEU A 175 1.82 7.40 5.00
N ASP A 176 0.63 7.51 4.42
CA ASP A 176 -0.58 8.01 5.07
C ASP A 176 -1.82 7.44 4.35
N PRO A 177 -2.72 6.71 5.02
CA PRO A 177 -3.83 6.04 4.34
C PRO A 177 -4.87 6.98 3.74
N MET A 178 -4.96 8.23 4.17
CA MET A 178 -6.05 9.14 3.78
C MET A 178 -5.53 10.46 3.22
N LEU A 179 -5.80 10.72 1.94
CA LEU A 179 -5.47 11.99 1.29
C LEU A 179 -6.75 12.82 1.07
N ALA A 180 -7.17 13.55 2.11
CA ALA A 180 -8.34 14.45 2.02
C ALA A 180 -7.95 15.77 1.34
N THR A 181 -7.66 16.83 2.08
CA THR A 181 -7.18 18.10 1.52
C THR A 181 -5.69 18.09 1.14
N GLY A 182 -4.94 17.11 1.65
CA GLY A 182 -3.50 16.98 1.45
C GLY A 182 -2.62 17.73 2.44
N GLY A 183 -3.19 18.52 3.36
CA GLY A 183 -2.41 19.42 4.23
C GLY A 183 -1.28 18.72 5.01
N SER A 184 -1.55 17.58 5.65
CA SER A 184 -0.54 16.81 6.40
C SER A 184 0.53 16.22 5.47
N ALA A 185 0.12 15.66 4.34
CA ALA A 185 1.05 15.08 3.38
C ALA A 185 1.97 16.15 2.77
N LEU A 186 1.42 17.31 2.39
CA LEU A 186 2.19 18.43 1.86
C LEU A 186 3.24 18.92 2.87
N MET A 187 2.86 19.05 4.14
CA MET A 187 3.80 19.44 5.21
C MET A 187 4.88 18.37 5.44
N ALA A 188 4.54 17.09 5.38
CA ALA A 188 5.52 16.02 5.52
C ALA A 188 6.56 16.06 4.38
N ILE A 189 6.15 16.42 3.17
CA ILE A 189 7.07 16.62 2.05
C ILE A 189 7.96 17.83 2.29
N ASP A 190 7.42 18.95 2.78
CA ASP A 190 8.23 20.12 3.14
C ASP A 190 9.34 19.74 4.14
N VAL A 191 9.01 18.90 5.14
CA VAL A 191 10.01 18.38 6.10
C VAL A 191 11.08 17.53 5.40
N LEU A 192 10.69 16.63 4.52
CA LEU A 192 11.63 15.77 3.78
C LEU A 192 12.54 16.58 2.85
N LEU A 193 12.00 17.55 2.12
CA LEU A 193 12.77 18.48 1.28
C LEU A 193 13.74 19.32 2.13
N GLY A 194 13.30 19.78 3.31
CA GLY A 194 14.16 20.48 4.28
C GLY A 194 15.31 19.62 4.83
N LYS A 195 15.15 18.28 4.81
CA LYS A 195 16.23 17.32 5.16
C LYS A 195 17.10 16.94 3.94
N GLY A 196 16.87 17.55 2.79
CA GLY A 196 17.65 17.36 1.56
C GLY A 196 17.24 16.16 0.72
N VAL A 197 16.06 15.57 0.95
CA VAL A 197 15.52 14.51 0.07
C VAL A 197 15.09 15.15 -1.24
N PRO A 198 15.59 14.68 -2.42
CA PRO A 198 15.11 15.17 -3.70
C PRO A 198 13.63 14.84 -3.92
N GLU A 199 12.86 15.78 -4.48
CA GLU A 199 11.42 15.61 -4.71
C GLU A 199 11.09 14.34 -5.50
N GLU A 200 11.87 14.06 -6.56
CA GLU A 200 11.71 12.88 -7.42
C GLU A 200 12.00 11.54 -6.73
N ARG A 201 12.57 11.56 -5.51
CA ARG A 201 12.80 10.35 -4.70
C ARG A 201 11.73 10.12 -3.64
N ILE A 202 10.65 10.91 -3.66
CA ILE A 202 9.53 10.75 -2.73
C ILE A 202 8.36 10.11 -3.48
N LEU A 203 7.86 8.99 -2.95
CA LEU A 203 6.62 8.34 -3.36
C LEU A 203 5.64 8.42 -2.20
N PHE A 204 4.45 8.96 -2.44
CA PHE A 204 3.39 9.03 -1.44
C PHE A 204 2.40 7.89 -1.66
N LEU A 205 2.23 7.03 -0.66
CA LEU A 205 1.33 5.88 -0.70
C LEU A 205 0.13 6.14 0.18
N ASN A 206 -1.07 5.99 -0.40
CA ASN A 206 -2.30 6.12 0.35
C ASN A 206 -3.40 5.15 -0.11
N LEU A 207 -4.37 4.85 0.77
CA LEU A 207 -5.48 3.96 0.41
C LEU A 207 -6.54 4.69 -0.39
N ILE A 208 -6.97 5.86 0.11
CA ILE A 208 -8.07 6.62 -0.49
C ILE A 208 -7.69 8.09 -0.59
N ALA A 209 -7.82 8.64 -1.79
CA ALA A 209 -7.63 10.05 -2.06
C ALA A 209 -8.95 10.73 -2.42
N SER A 210 -9.06 12.02 -2.14
CA SER A 210 -10.00 12.90 -2.80
C SER A 210 -9.41 13.47 -4.09
N PRO A 211 -10.21 13.86 -5.08
CA PRO A 211 -9.72 14.58 -6.26
C PRO A 211 -9.01 15.89 -5.90
N GLU A 212 -9.55 16.62 -4.92
CA GLU A 212 -9.02 17.89 -4.43
C GLU A 212 -7.62 17.70 -3.82
N GLY A 213 -7.48 16.70 -2.95
CA GLY A 213 -6.19 16.39 -2.33
C GLY A 213 -5.14 15.96 -3.34
N ALA A 214 -5.51 15.10 -4.28
CA ALA A 214 -4.63 14.66 -5.35
C ALA A 214 -4.20 15.83 -6.26
N ALA A 215 -5.13 16.73 -6.61
CA ALA A 215 -4.83 17.91 -7.42
C ALA A 215 -3.90 18.89 -6.70
N ASN A 216 -4.20 19.23 -5.43
CA ASN A 216 -3.36 20.11 -4.60
C ASN A 216 -1.93 19.58 -4.48
N PHE A 217 -1.83 18.26 -4.28
CA PHE A 217 -0.55 17.57 -4.16
C PHE A 217 0.24 17.61 -5.47
N ALA A 218 -0.40 17.21 -6.58
CA ALA A 218 0.23 17.18 -7.89
C ALA A 218 0.68 18.56 -8.39
N GLN A 219 -0.08 19.61 -8.05
CA GLN A 219 0.24 20.98 -8.39
C GLN A 219 1.46 21.49 -7.60
N ARG A 220 1.53 21.20 -6.31
CA ARG A 220 2.59 21.72 -5.43
C ARG A 220 3.90 20.95 -5.58
N TYR A 221 3.83 19.64 -5.78
CA TYR A 221 4.98 18.75 -5.90
C TYR A 221 4.86 17.84 -7.13
N PRO A 222 5.05 18.39 -8.33
CA PRO A 222 4.82 17.66 -9.59
C PRO A 222 5.77 16.47 -9.81
N LYS A 223 6.92 16.42 -9.11
CA LYS A 223 7.86 15.31 -9.20
C LYS A 223 7.63 14.23 -8.16
N VAL A 224 6.86 14.49 -7.10
CA VAL A 224 6.45 13.47 -6.15
C VAL A 224 5.40 12.58 -6.80
N ARG A 225 5.60 11.28 -6.74
CA ARG A 225 4.64 10.31 -7.25
C ARG A 225 3.64 9.90 -6.18
N ILE A 226 2.37 9.92 -6.52
CA ILE A 226 1.29 9.40 -5.68
C ILE A 226 0.93 8.01 -6.15
N VAL A 227 0.83 7.03 -5.24
CA VAL A 227 0.29 5.70 -5.49
C VAL A 227 -0.91 5.51 -4.57
N THR A 228 -2.11 5.42 -5.15
CA THR A 228 -3.37 5.32 -4.39
C THR A 228 -4.17 4.09 -4.80
N ALA A 229 -4.88 3.49 -3.85
CA ALA A 229 -5.75 2.36 -4.17
C ALA A 229 -7.06 2.82 -4.82
N PHE A 230 -7.57 4.00 -4.45
CA PHE A 230 -8.80 4.54 -5.02
C PHE A 230 -8.87 6.07 -4.88
N VAL A 231 -9.56 6.70 -5.83
CA VAL A 231 -9.91 8.13 -5.74
C VAL A 231 -11.43 8.24 -5.64
N ASP A 232 -11.88 8.83 -4.53
CA ASP A 232 -13.29 9.01 -4.21
C ASP A 232 -13.93 10.21 -4.95
N GLU A 233 -15.20 10.51 -4.66
CA GLU A 233 -15.98 11.52 -5.37
C GLU A 233 -15.53 12.94 -5.03
N GLY A 234 -15.11 13.18 -3.77
CA GLY A 234 -14.72 14.51 -3.27
C GLY A 234 -14.67 14.58 -1.76
N LEU A 235 -14.85 15.79 -1.24
CA LEU A 235 -14.88 16.11 0.19
C LEU A 235 -16.25 16.65 0.59
N ASP A 236 -16.68 16.33 1.82
CA ASP A 236 -17.85 16.98 2.44
C ASP A 236 -17.48 18.36 3.06
N GLU A 237 -18.46 19.03 3.65
CA GLU A 237 -18.32 20.35 4.29
C GLU A 237 -17.31 20.35 5.46
N LYS A 238 -17.01 19.17 6.03
CA LYS A 238 -16.06 18.99 7.13
C LYS A 238 -14.70 18.46 6.64
N ASN A 239 -14.48 18.42 5.32
CA ASN A 239 -13.29 17.87 4.67
C ASN A 239 -13.09 16.36 4.89
N TYR A 240 -14.15 15.58 5.13
CA TYR A 240 -14.11 14.14 5.03
C TYR A 240 -14.24 13.68 3.59
N ILE A 241 -13.51 12.64 3.24
CA ILE A 241 -13.60 12.01 1.91
C ILE A 241 -14.96 11.32 1.78
N VAL A 242 -15.66 11.54 0.65
CA VAL A 242 -17.00 10.98 0.36
C VAL A 242 -16.91 10.09 -0.89
N PRO A 243 -17.44 8.85 -0.84
CA PRO A 243 -18.10 8.17 0.28
C PRO A 243 -17.16 7.77 1.42
N GLY A 244 -15.84 7.73 1.20
CA GLY A 244 -14.84 7.53 2.24
C GLY A 244 -14.92 6.18 2.96
N LEU A 245 -14.36 6.16 4.16
CA LEU A 245 -14.39 5.02 5.09
C LEU A 245 -14.46 5.45 6.57
N GLY A 246 -14.68 6.75 6.84
CA GLY A 246 -14.61 7.34 8.18
C GLY A 246 -13.18 7.71 8.60
N ASP A 247 -12.94 7.88 9.91
CA ASP A 247 -11.59 8.09 10.45
C ASP A 247 -10.81 6.77 10.45
N PHE A 248 -9.78 6.70 9.61
CA PHE A 248 -8.96 5.50 9.48
C PHE A 248 -8.22 5.17 10.77
N GLY A 249 -7.65 6.19 11.42
CA GLY A 249 -6.87 6.00 12.65
C GLY A 249 -7.72 5.44 13.78
N ASP A 250 -8.90 5.98 13.97
CA ASP A 250 -9.83 5.50 15.01
C ASP A 250 -10.29 4.08 14.73
N ARG A 251 -10.69 3.78 13.50
CA ARG A 251 -11.11 2.43 13.10
C ARG A 251 -9.98 1.38 13.22
N PHE A 252 -8.73 1.80 13.02
CA PHE A 252 -7.59 0.89 13.09
C PHE A 252 -7.10 0.67 14.53
N TYR A 253 -7.08 1.72 15.37
CA TYR A 253 -6.42 1.69 16.68
C TYR A 253 -7.38 1.67 17.87
N THR A 254 -8.50 2.38 17.84
CA THR A 254 -9.25 2.73 19.04
C THR A 254 -10.72 2.30 19.07
N LEU A 255 -11.35 2.00 17.93
CA LEU A 255 -12.75 1.54 17.87
C LEU A 255 -12.88 0.03 17.85
#